data_56b19aae49324e05353b73c238e430a4
#
_entry.id   56b19aae49324e05353b73c238e430a4
#
_cell.length_a   1.000
_cell.length_b   1.000
_cell.length_c   1.000
_cell.angle_alpha   90.00
_cell.angle_beta   90.00
_cell.angle_gamma   90.00
#
_symmetry.space_group_name_H-M   'P 1'
#
loop_
_entity.id
_entity.type
_entity.pdbx_description
1 polymer ?
#
loop_
_entity_poly.entity_id
_entity_poly.type
_entity_poly.pdbx_seq_one_letter_code
_entity_poly.pdbx_strand_id
1 'polypeptide(L)'
;VTEEITYFYQNFDESRVDKLVYDFYKYPKIAIFGILNSDNGAKELQYNLIGWGKICISYTNFQDQLDFIKSADSNTLIVIFSFSGNYVMKNGYSRFYHTYDYLKSSKAKVYVITKNNLVQELEYVNEVILVPIKHDLYNYTLQCLVDLIFMKYQKNLIK
;
A
#
# COMPACT_ATOMS: atom_id res chain seq x y z
N VAL A 1 -3.27 -18.24 -14.83
CA VAL A 1 -4.02 -17.63 -13.71
C VAL A 1 -3.89 -18.48 -12.45
N THR A 2 -4.22 -19.78 -12.57
CA THR A 2 -4.15 -20.69 -11.41
C THR A 2 -2.74 -20.79 -10.82
N GLU A 3 -1.71 -20.89 -11.64
CA GLU A 3 -0.31 -20.93 -11.21
C GLU A 3 0.10 -19.66 -10.47
N GLU A 4 -0.33 -18.50 -10.96
CA GLU A 4 -0.01 -17.22 -10.35
C GLU A 4 -0.64 -17.09 -8.96
N ILE A 5 -1.91 -17.47 -8.83
CA ILE A 5 -2.63 -17.45 -7.55
C ILE A 5 -2.00 -18.43 -6.56
N THR A 6 -1.69 -19.64 -7.00
CA THR A 6 -1.04 -20.65 -6.16
C THR A 6 0.33 -20.16 -5.68
N TYR A 7 1.13 -19.61 -6.58
CA TYR A 7 2.44 -19.06 -6.24
C TYR A 7 2.32 -17.93 -5.20
N PHE A 8 1.34 -17.05 -5.37
CA PHE A 8 1.09 -15.98 -4.41
C PHE A 8 0.84 -16.55 -3.00
N TYR A 9 -0.11 -17.45 -2.86
CA TYR A 9 -0.46 -17.97 -1.52
C TYR A 9 0.63 -18.84 -0.91
N GLN A 10 1.45 -19.51 -1.71
CA GLN A 10 2.56 -20.31 -1.21
C GLN A 10 3.74 -19.48 -0.72
N ASN A 11 3.92 -18.27 -1.25
CA ASN A 11 5.10 -17.45 -0.99
C ASN A 11 4.79 -16.15 -0.24
N PHE A 12 3.53 -15.88 0.09
CA PHE A 12 3.12 -14.64 0.72
C PHE A 12 3.19 -14.73 2.23
N ASP A 13 3.80 -13.72 2.86
CA ASP A 13 3.86 -13.58 4.32
C ASP A 13 2.62 -12.85 4.83
N GLU A 14 1.62 -13.61 5.30
CA GLU A 14 0.38 -13.05 5.84
C GLU A 14 0.56 -12.22 7.10
N SER A 15 1.65 -12.41 7.84
CA SER A 15 1.89 -11.66 9.09
C SER A 15 1.99 -10.16 8.85
N ARG A 16 2.46 -9.77 7.66
CA ARG A 16 2.54 -8.35 7.26
C ARG A 16 1.15 -7.74 7.06
N VAL A 17 0.21 -8.53 6.55
CA VAL A 17 -1.18 -8.09 6.40
C VAL A 17 -1.85 -7.95 7.77
N ASP A 18 -1.59 -8.85 8.70
CA ASP A 18 -2.13 -8.75 10.06
C ASP A 18 -1.70 -7.44 10.73
N LYS A 19 -0.44 -7.06 10.55
CA LYS A 19 0.10 -5.80 11.05
C LYS A 19 -0.59 -4.58 10.42
N LEU A 20 -0.79 -4.60 9.10
CA LEU A 20 -1.49 -3.54 8.38
C LEU A 20 -2.93 -3.41 8.89
N VAL A 21 -3.64 -4.51 9.04
CA VAL A 21 -5.02 -4.53 9.53
C VAL A 21 -5.10 -3.96 10.96
N TYR A 22 -4.16 -4.35 11.82
CA TYR A 22 -4.06 -3.75 13.16
C TYR A 22 -3.91 -2.22 13.07
N ASP A 23 -3.05 -1.73 12.18
CA ASP A 23 -2.83 -0.30 12.00
C ASP A 23 -4.05 0.42 11.42
N PHE A 24 -4.87 -0.24 10.60
CA PHE A 24 -6.14 0.33 10.14
C PHE A 24 -7.09 0.68 11.30
N TYR A 25 -7.07 -0.09 12.38
CA TYR A 25 -7.85 0.21 13.57
C TYR A 25 -7.20 1.26 14.46
N LYS A 26 -5.88 1.24 14.52
CA LYS A 26 -5.11 2.12 15.40
C LYS A 26 -5.08 3.56 14.92
N TYR A 27 -4.93 3.79 13.62
CA TYR A 27 -4.74 5.13 13.07
C TYR A 27 -6.06 5.80 12.73
N PRO A 28 -6.30 7.03 13.24
CA PRO A 28 -7.54 7.75 12.94
C PRO A 28 -7.63 8.27 11.52
N LYS A 29 -6.49 8.51 10.87
CA LYS A 29 -6.43 8.98 9.47
C LYS A 29 -5.72 7.96 8.62
N ILE A 30 -6.35 7.55 7.51
CA ILE A 30 -5.79 6.60 6.57
C ILE A 30 -5.84 7.20 5.17
N ALA A 31 -4.71 7.16 4.47
CA ALA A 31 -4.62 7.49 3.06
C ALA A 31 -4.12 6.26 2.29
N ILE A 32 -4.72 6.00 1.14
CA ILE A 32 -4.34 4.89 0.27
C ILE A 32 -4.06 5.46 -1.11
N PHE A 33 -2.81 5.34 -1.55
CA PHE A 33 -2.31 5.95 -2.77
C PHE A 33 -1.76 4.93 -3.75
N GLY A 34 -1.83 5.27 -5.01
CA GLY A 34 -1.22 4.57 -6.11
C GLY A 34 -1.32 5.43 -7.35
N ILE A 35 -0.56 5.09 -8.37
CA ILE A 35 -0.63 5.76 -9.67
C ILE A 35 -0.56 4.73 -10.78
N LEU A 36 -1.12 5.07 -11.95
CA LEU A 36 -1.19 4.18 -13.10
C LEU A 36 -1.87 2.85 -12.72
N ASN A 37 -1.27 1.73 -13.09
CA ASN A 37 -1.86 0.40 -12.85
C ASN A 37 -2.01 0.07 -11.36
N SER A 38 -1.14 0.60 -10.52
CA SER A 38 -1.21 0.37 -9.06
C SER A 38 -2.38 1.10 -8.40
N ASP A 39 -2.92 2.15 -9.04
CA ASP A 39 -4.05 2.90 -8.52
C ASP A 39 -5.33 2.05 -8.44
N ASN A 40 -5.47 1.05 -9.29
CA ASN A 40 -6.63 0.15 -9.27
C ASN A 40 -6.76 -0.59 -7.94
N GLY A 41 -5.66 -1.10 -7.42
CA GLY A 41 -5.65 -1.77 -6.12
C GLY A 41 -5.90 -0.83 -4.97
N ALA A 42 -5.31 0.35 -5.03
CA ALA A 42 -5.52 1.38 -4.01
C ALA A 42 -6.99 1.78 -3.91
N LYS A 43 -7.64 2.01 -5.05
CA LYS A 43 -9.06 2.37 -5.10
C LYS A 43 -9.96 1.25 -4.61
N GLU A 44 -9.70 0.03 -5.01
CA GLU A 44 -10.51 -1.11 -4.60
C GLU A 44 -10.45 -1.33 -3.09
N LEU A 45 -9.24 -1.29 -2.51
CA LEU A 45 -9.10 -1.40 -1.06
C LEU A 45 -9.83 -0.26 -0.35
N GLN A 46 -9.71 0.96 -0.85
CA GLN A 46 -10.40 2.12 -0.31
C GLN A 46 -11.91 1.94 -0.32
N TYR A 47 -12.50 1.55 -1.45
CA TYR A 47 -13.95 1.33 -1.57
C TYR A 47 -14.44 0.27 -0.59
N ASN A 48 -13.70 -0.83 -0.46
CA ASN A 48 -14.03 -1.89 0.47
C ASN A 48 -14.03 -1.41 1.92
N LEU A 49 -13.01 -0.65 2.33
CA LEU A 49 -12.92 -0.11 3.69
C LEU A 49 -14.01 0.92 3.97
N ILE A 50 -14.31 1.80 3.01
CA ILE A 50 -15.39 2.78 3.14
C ILE A 50 -16.73 2.08 3.31
N GLY A 51 -16.99 1.02 2.54
CA GLY A 51 -18.20 0.22 2.66
C GLY A 51 -18.39 -0.39 4.04
N TRP A 52 -17.32 -0.55 4.82
CA TRP A 52 -17.34 -1.05 6.21
C TRP A 52 -17.10 0.05 7.24
N GLY A 53 -17.30 1.31 6.86
CA GLY A 53 -17.30 2.44 7.78
C GLY A 53 -15.94 3.07 8.04
N LYS A 54 -14.88 2.64 7.35
CA LYS A 54 -13.55 3.25 7.52
C LYS A 54 -13.30 4.29 6.43
N ILE A 55 -13.23 5.55 6.84
CA ILE A 55 -12.97 6.66 5.91
C ILE A 55 -11.50 6.65 5.50
N CYS A 56 -11.26 6.65 4.19
CA CYS A 56 -9.93 6.68 3.61
C CYS A 56 -9.78 7.89 2.71
N ILE A 57 -8.62 8.55 2.82
CA ILE A 57 -8.27 9.69 1.97
C ILE A 57 -7.64 9.16 0.69
N SER A 58 -8.02 9.73 -0.44
CA SER A 58 -7.48 9.38 -1.75
C SER A 58 -7.39 10.62 -2.62
N TYR A 59 -6.37 10.66 -3.46
CA TYR A 59 -6.17 11.69 -4.49
C TYR A 59 -5.78 11.01 -5.79
N THR A 60 -6.35 11.44 -6.90
CA THR A 60 -6.00 10.96 -8.23
C THR A 60 -4.73 11.63 -8.75
N ASN A 61 -4.55 12.90 -8.44
CA ASN A 61 -3.38 13.68 -8.86
C ASN A 61 -2.16 13.34 -8.01
N PHE A 62 -1.04 13.03 -8.66
CA PHE A 62 0.19 12.63 -7.98
C PHE A 62 0.74 13.72 -7.06
N GLN A 63 0.72 14.98 -7.51
CA GLN A 63 1.22 16.09 -6.69
C GLN A 63 0.38 16.26 -5.42
N ASP A 64 -0.94 16.07 -5.51
CA ASP A 64 -1.81 16.14 -4.33
C ASP A 64 -1.50 15.03 -3.35
N GLN A 65 -1.17 13.82 -3.83
CA GLN A 65 -0.69 12.74 -2.98
C GLN A 65 0.60 13.13 -2.25
N LEU A 66 1.57 13.69 -2.97
CA LEU A 66 2.85 14.11 -2.38
C LEU A 66 2.67 15.22 -1.36
N ASP A 67 1.84 16.21 -1.64
CA ASP A 67 1.55 17.30 -0.70
C ASP A 67 0.90 16.78 0.58
N PHE A 68 0.00 15.82 0.45
CA PHE A 68 -0.60 15.16 1.61
C PHE A 68 0.46 14.41 2.44
N ILE A 69 1.33 13.65 1.78
CA ILE A 69 2.41 12.90 2.46
C ILE A 69 3.28 13.84 3.28
N LYS A 70 3.67 14.97 2.70
CA LYS A 70 4.54 15.94 3.35
C LYS A 70 3.89 16.55 4.60
N SER A 71 2.61 16.86 4.54
CA SER A 71 1.87 17.52 5.62
C SER A 71 1.26 16.56 6.64
N ALA A 72 1.32 15.26 6.38
CA ALA A 72 0.71 14.26 7.26
C ALA A 72 1.36 14.22 8.64
N ASP A 73 0.53 14.09 9.66
CA ASP A 73 0.96 14.01 11.05
C ASP A 73 1.17 12.56 11.52
N SER A 74 1.61 12.38 12.76
CA SER A 74 1.87 11.06 13.35
C SER A 74 0.61 10.22 13.59
N ASN A 75 -0.59 10.79 13.44
CA ASN A 75 -1.86 10.08 13.53
C ASN A 75 -2.32 9.53 12.17
N THR A 76 -1.49 9.65 11.16
CA THR A 76 -1.79 9.26 9.79
C THR A 76 -1.07 8.00 9.39
N LEU A 77 -1.80 7.06 8.80
CA LEU A 77 -1.28 5.89 8.12
C LEU A 77 -1.40 6.11 6.62
N ILE A 78 -0.31 5.89 5.90
CA ILE A 78 -0.29 5.99 4.43
C ILE A 78 0.07 4.62 3.87
N VAL A 79 -0.76 4.10 2.97
CA VAL A 79 -0.51 2.87 2.24
C VAL A 79 -0.32 3.20 0.77
N ILE A 80 0.85 2.87 0.23
CA ILE A 80 1.22 3.15 -1.16
C ILE A 80 1.31 1.84 -1.93
N PHE A 81 0.50 1.71 -2.97
CA PHE A 81 0.61 0.62 -3.93
C PHE A 81 1.58 1.01 -5.03
N SER A 82 2.70 0.31 -5.13
CA SER A 82 3.71 0.55 -6.16
C SER A 82 4.42 -0.75 -6.51
N PHE A 83 3.90 -1.49 -7.50
CA PHE A 83 4.44 -2.82 -7.83
C PHE A 83 5.89 -2.78 -8.24
N SER A 84 6.28 -1.82 -9.09
CA SER A 84 7.67 -1.63 -9.50
C SER A 84 8.55 -1.02 -8.40
N GLY A 85 7.94 -0.39 -7.41
CA GLY A 85 8.64 0.42 -6.43
C GLY A 85 8.93 1.84 -6.92
N ASN A 86 8.56 2.19 -8.15
CA ASN A 86 8.90 3.48 -8.76
C ASN A 86 8.35 4.69 -8.01
N TYR A 87 7.25 4.52 -7.30
CA TYR A 87 6.68 5.60 -6.49
C TYR A 87 7.67 6.10 -5.42
N VAL A 88 8.42 5.20 -4.81
CA VAL A 88 9.24 5.50 -3.63
C VAL A 88 10.75 5.42 -3.90
N MET A 89 11.19 4.68 -4.92
CA MET A 89 12.61 4.53 -5.22
C MET A 89 13.21 5.81 -5.77
N LYS A 90 14.43 6.14 -5.34
CA LYS A 90 15.14 7.35 -5.79
C LYS A 90 15.36 7.41 -7.29
N ASN A 91 15.55 6.26 -7.94
CA ASN A 91 15.74 6.15 -9.39
C ASN A 91 14.43 5.98 -10.17
N GLY A 92 13.29 5.96 -9.48
CA GLY A 92 11.95 5.92 -10.07
C GLY A 92 11.37 7.33 -10.23
N TYR A 93 10.12 7.51 -9.80
CA TYR A 93 9.46 8.82 -9.88
C TYR A 93 10.13 9.87 -9.02
N SER A 94 10.82 9.48 -7.97
CA SER A 94 11.60 10.39 -7.13
C SER A 94 12.64 11.18 -7.92
N ARG A 95 13.11 10.63 -9.04
CA ARG A 95 14.05 11.31 -9.93
C ARG A 95 13.49 12.61 -10.50
N PHE A 96 12.18 12.65 -10.76
CA PHE A 96 11.52 13.81 -11.37
C PHE A 96 10.70 14.62 -10.37
N TYR A 97 10.12 13.95 -9.37
CA TYR A 97 9.16 14.55 -8.44
C TYR A 97 9.69 14.68 -7.01
N HIS A 98 10.93 14.24 -6.77
CA HIS A 98 11.58 14.28 -5.44
C HIS A 98 10.74 13.60 -4.35
N THR A 99 10.07 12.51 -4.69
CA THR A 99 9.16 11.79 -3.80
C THR A 99 9.81 11.42 -2.47
N TYR A 100 11.10 11.04 -2.51
CA TYR A 100 11.83 10.67 -1.29
C TYR A 100 11.93 11.83 -0.29
N ASP A 101 12.01 13.08 -0.76
CA ASP A 101 12.05 14.25 0.13
C ASP A 101 10.73 14.42 0.86
N TYR A 102 9.60 14.21 0.17
CA TYR A 102 8.28 14.25 0.78
C TYR A 102 8.12 13.14 1.82
N LEU A 103 8.55 11.92 1.48
CA LEU A 103 8.47 10.78 2.39
C LEU A 103 9.37 10.94 3.62
N LYS A 104 10.58 11.44 3.44
CA LYS A 104 11.51 11.68 4.56
C LYS A 104 11.02 12.74 5.53
N SER A 105 10.32 13.74 5.05
CA SER A 105 9.78 14.82 5.90
C SER A 105 8.42 14.46 6.52
N SER A 106 7.77 13.40 6.06
CA SER A 106 6.47 12.97 6.57
C SER A 106 6.60 12.41 7.99
N LYS A 107 5.62 12.70 8.83
CA LYS A 107 5.46 12.12 10.17
C LYS A 107 4.52 10.92 10.18
N ALA A 108 3.91 10.60 9.05
CA ALA A 108 3.01 9.46 8.91
C ALA A 108 3.76 8.13 9.00
N LYS A 109 3.05 7.08 9.38
CA LYS A 109 3.54 5.71 9.19
C LYS A 109 3.24 5.29 7.75
N VAL A 110 4.27 4.87 7.02
CA VAL A 110 4.17 4.57 5.59
C VAL A 110 4.37 3.08 5.34
N TYR A 111 3.38 2.46 4.71
CA TYR A 111 3.46 1.12 4.14
C TYR A 111 3.62 1.23 2.63
N VAL A 112 4.43 0.35 2.06
CA VAL A 112 4.51 0.19 0.60
C VAL A 112 4.20 -1.26 0.24
N ILE A 113 3.29 -1.45 -0.69
CA ILE A 113 2.93 -2.76 -1.25
C ILE A 113 3.58 -2.84 -2.63
N THR A 114 4.54 -3.76 -2.79
CA THR A 114 5.42 -3.80 -3.96
C THR A 114 5.94 -5.21 -4.24
N LYS A 115 6.34 -5.48 -5.47
CA LYS A 115 7.14 -6.67 -5.82
C LYS A 115 8.64 -6.42 -5.72
N ASN A 116 9.07 -5.17 -5.55
CA ASN A 116 10.48 -4.78 -5.54
C ASN A 116 11.05 -4.88 -4.12
N ASN A 117 11.89 -5.91 -3.88
CA ASN A 117 12.49 -6.14 -2.57
C ASN A 117 13.47 -5.04 -2.13
N LEU A 118 13.98 -4.23 -3.05
CA LEU A 118 14.89 -3.13 -2.73
C LEU A 118 14.18 -2.02 -1.93
N VAL A 119 12.86 -1.95 -2.01
CA VAL A 119 12.08 -0.99 -1.21
C VAL A 119 12.28 -1.20 0.30
N GLN A 120 12.56 -2.44 0.72
CA GLN A 120 12.83 -2.76 2.12
C GLN A 120 14.08 -2.08 2.69
N GLU A 121 14.99 -1.62 1.84
CA GLU A 121 16.22 -0.93 2.23
C GLU A 121 16.03 0.57 2.44
N LEU A 122 14.85 1.11 2.13
CA LEU A 122 14.58 2.55 2.21
C LEU A 122 14.25 2.96 3.65
N GLU A 123 15.03 3.89 4.19
CA GLU A 123 14.87 4.39 5.56
C GLU A 123 13.56 5.14 5.80
N TYR A 124 12.99 5.74 4.74
CA TYR A 124 11.78 6.53 4.81
C TYR A 124 10.50 5.74 4.54
N VAL A 125 10.60 4.41 4.47
CA VAL A 125 9.46 3.49 4.41
C VAL A 125 9.44 2.68 5.70
N ASN A 126 8.33 2.70 6.43
CA ASN A 126 8.25 2.03 7.73
C ASN A 126 8.00 0.53 7.59
N GLU A 127 7.12 0.14 6.67
CA GLU A 127 6.73 -1.25 6.48
C GLU A 127 6.60 -1.56 4.99
N VAL A 128 7.01 -2.76 4.60
CA VAL A 128 6.90 -3.23 3.21
C VAL A 128 6.15 -4.54 3.19
N ILE A 129 5.14 -4.62 2.33
CA ILE A 129 4.45 -5.86 2.01
C ILE A 129 4.92 -6.30 0.62
N LEU A 130 5.72 -7.36 0.58
CA LEU A 130 6.22 -7.91 -0.68
C LEU A 130 5.16 -8.81 -1.31
N VAL A 131 4.86 -8.54 -2.58
CA VAL A 131 3.89 -9.31 -3.36
C VAL A 131 4.65 -10.29 -4.24
N PRO A 132 4.53 -11.61 -3.99
CA PRO A 132 5.18 -12.62 -4.84
C PRO A 132 4.47 -12.70 -6.18
N ILE A 133 5.23 -12.49 -7.27
CA ILE A 133 4.74 -12.53 -8.64
C ILE A 133 5.62 -13.47 -9.45
N LYS A 134 4.99 -14.43 -10.14
CA LYS A 134 5.69 -15.42 -10.95
C LYS A 134 5.82 -15.02 -12.41
N HIS A 135 4.73 -14.51 -13.02
CA HIS A 135 4.63 -14.27 -14.48
C HIS A 135 4.13 -12.87 -14.82
N ASP A 136 4.39 -11.87 -14.02
CA ASP A 136 3.90 -10.49 -14.24
C ASP A 136 2.38 -10.34 -14.40
N LEU A 137 1.61 -11.34 -13.96
CA LEU A 137 0.15 -11.27 -13.93
C LEU A 137 -0.32 -10.60 -12.62
N TYR A 138 0.19 -9.41 -12.38
CA TYR A 138 0.00 -8.72 -11.10
C TYR A 138 -1.44 -8.31 -10.81
N ASN A 139 -2.30 -8.19 -11.80
CA ASN A 139 -3.71 -7.86 -11.56
C ASN A 139 -4.42 -8.93 -10.74
N TYR A 140 -4.18 -10.20 -11.01
CA TYR A 140 -4.74 -11.31 -10.25
C TYR A 140 -4.16 -11.38 -8.84
N THR A 141 -2.86 -11.20 -8.72
CA THR A 141 -2.16 -11.18 -7.44
C THR A 141 -2.63 -10.00 -6.58
N LEU A 142 -2.81 -8.84 -7.21
CA LEU A 142 -3.32 -7.66 -6.54
C LEU A 142 -4.71 -7.89 -5.98
N GLN A 143 -5.60 -8.51 -6.76
CA GLN A 143 -6.94 -8.84 -6.32
C GLN A 143 -6.90 -9.78 -5.12
N CYS A 144 -6.07 -10.81 -5.17
CA CYS A 144 -5.89 -11.73 -4.04
C CYS A 144 -5.43 -10.99 -2.78
N LEU A 145 -4.49 -10.07 -2.92
CA LEU A 145 -3.99 -9.29 -1.80
C LEU A 145 -5.07 -8.38 -1.21
N VAL A 146 -5.77 -7.64 -2.05
CA VAL A 146 -6.84 -6.74 -1.59
C VAL A 146 -7.95 -7.52 -0.90
N ASP A 147 -8.35 -8.65 -1.45
CA ASP A 147 -9.36 -9.53 -0.84
C ASP A 147 -8.89 -10.08 0.51
N LEU A 148 -7.62 -10.46 0.60
CA LEU A 148 -7.04 -10.97 1.85
C LEU A 148 -7.01 -9.88 2.94
N ILE A 149 -6.58 -8.68 2.60
CA ILE A 149 -6.57 -7.54 3.51
C ILE A 149 -7.98 -7.26 4.02
N PHE A 150 -8.94 -7.20 3.10
CA PHE A 150 -10.31 -6.88 3.45
C PHE A 150 -10.96 -7.98 4.29
N MET A 151 -10.73 -9.23 3.95
CA MET A 151 -11.23 -10.36 4.73
C MET A 151 -10.70 -10.34 6.17
N LYS A 152 -9.43 -10.08 6.36
CA LYS A 152 -8.81 -9.97 7.69
C LYS A 152 -9.35 -8.75 8.46
N TYR A 153 -9.58 -7.66 7.77
CA TYR A 153 -10.21 -6.48 8.36
C TYR A 153 -11.62 -6.79 8.86
N GLN A 154 -12.44 -7.45 8.05
CA GLN A 154 -13.79 -7.85 8.43
C GLN A 154 -13.82 -8.78 9.65
N LYS A 155 -12.93 -9.77 9.70
CA LYS A 155 -12.84 -10.70 10.84
C LYS A 155 -12.61 -9.99 12.16
N ASN A 156 -11.82 -8.92 12.15
CA ASN A 156 -11.54 -8.16 13.36
C ASN A 156 -12.73 -7.29 13.79
N LEU A 157 -13.57 -6.84 12.85
CA LEU A 157 -14.79 -6.11 13.18
C LEU A 157 -15.84 -6.95 13.89
N ILE A 158 -15.90 -8.24 13.58
CA ILE A 158 -16.89 -9.17 14.13
C ILE A 158 -16.51 -9.65 15.54
N LYS A 159 -15.27 -9.51 15.91
CA LYS A 159 -14.79 -9.81 17.26
C LYS A 159 -15.10 -8.67 18.23
#